data_031cbdba9840240ab10f2d387a15077b
#
_entry.id   031cbdba9840240ab10f2d387a15077b
#
_cell.length_a   1.000
_cell.length_b   1.000
_cell.length_c   1.000
_cell.angle_alpha   90.00
_cell.angle_beta   90.00
_cell.angle_gamma   90.00
#
_symmetry.space_group_name_H-M   'P 1'
#
loop_
_entity.id
_entity.type
_entity.pdbx_description
1 polymer ?
#
loop_
_entity_poly.entity_id
_entity_poly.type
_entity_poly.pdbx_seq_one_letter_code
_entity_poly.pdbx_strand_id
1 'polypeptide(L)'
;MMTRILLIEDDADIREGVRLLLSAEGYEIIEADCGAKGLEQLDESIDLVILDVMMPGISGIKTCEEIRKVSYVPVLFLTAKSSETDKVMGLMAGGDDYIIKPFSYAELLGRVKALLRRYHVYSGKKTVEETAAEQTIIQVGDIKINELMKGVWKNNRPIRVTEIEYKILLLLMKHPGKVFSAQQVYENVWKEPYLYASNSTIMVHIRNLRIKIENVPES
;
A
#
# COMPACT_ATOMS: atom_id res chain seq x y z
N MET A 1 0.72 14.57 -15.82
CA MET A 1 -0.62 14.20 -15.30
C MET A 1 -0.70 14.68 -13.86
N MET A 2 -1.84 15.21 -13.42
CA MET A 2 -2.06 15.63 -12.05
C MET A 2 -2.30 14.37 -11.20
N THR A 3 -1.69 14.28 -10.05
CA THR A 3 -1.86 13.12 -9.15
C THR A 3 -3.23 13.19 -8.47
N ARG A 4 -4.01 12.12 -8.54
CA ARG A 4 -5.39 12.04 -8.06
C ARG A 4 -5.48 11.18 -6.79
N ILE A 5 -6.07 11.74 -5.75
CA ILE A 5 -6.22 11.07 -4.44
C ILE A 5 -7.71 10.95 -4.13
N LEU A 6 -8.17 9.73 -3.88
CA LEU A 6 -9.52 9.47 -3.38
C LEU A 6 -9.51 9.51 -1.85
N LEU A 7 -10.23 10.46 -1.27
CA LEU A 7 -10.36 10.66 0.16
C LEU A 7 -11.74 10.18 0.62
N ILE A 8 -11.78 9.15 1.44
CA ILE A 8 -13.00 8.53 1.98
C ILE A 8 -13.02 8.73 3.50
N GLU A 9 -13.82 9.69 3.96
CA GLU A 9 -13.87 10.14 5.36
C GLU A 9 -15.28 10.64 5.64
N ASP A 10 -15.96 10.17 6.68
CA ASP A 10 -17.32 10.59 7.01
C ASP A 10 -17.38 11.94 7.76
N ASP A 11 -16.36 12.24 8.56
CA ASP A 11 -16.26 13.54 9.23
C ASP A 11 -15.95 14.66 8.24
N ALA A 12 -16.90 15.60 8.10
CA ALA A 12 -16.81 16.69 7.14
C ALA A 12 -15.64 17.65 7.41
N ASP A 13 -15.34 17.91 8.70
CA ASP A 13 -14.27 18.85 9.08
C ASP A 13 -12.89 18.23 8.80
N ILE A 14 -12.73 16.95 9.09
CA ILE A 14 -11.50 16.22 8.76
C ILE A 14 -11.33 16.13 7.25
N ARG A 15 -12.39 15.76 6.53
CA ARG A 15 -12.38 15.65 5.07
C ARG A 15 -12.01 16.97 4.42
N GLU A 16 -12.64 18.09 4.82
CA GLU A 16 -12.32 19.41 4.29
C GLU A 16 -10.88 19.81 4.63
N GLY A 17 -10.44 19.60 5.87
CA GLY A 17 -9.06 19.91 6.28
C GLY A 17 -8.03 19.16 5.45
N VAL A 18 -8.20 17.85 5.27
CA VAL A 18 -7.30 17.02 4.45
C VAL A 18 -7.33 17.47 2.98
N ARG A 19 -8.52 17.74 2.43
CA ARG A 19 -8.69 18.24 1.06
C ARG A 19 -7.92 19.55 0.85
N LEU A 20 -8.12 20.55 1.71
CA LEU A 20 -7.44 21.83 1.60
C LEU A 20 -5.92 21.69 1.63
N LEU A 21 -5.42 20.89 2.58
CA LEU A 21 -3.98 20.67 2.76
C LEU A 21 -3.34 19.98 1.55
N LEU A 22 -3.95 18.93 1.02
CA LEU A 22 -3.40 18.19 -0.10
C LEU A 22 -3.60 18.91 -1.44
N SER A 23 -4.70 19.65 -1.60
CA SER A 23 -4.91 20.50 -2.79
C SER A 23 -3.86 21.62 -2.87
N ALA A 24 -3.45 22.20 -1.74
CA ALA A 24 -2.38 23.20 -1.69
C ALA A 24 -1.01 22.63 -2.15
N GLU A 25 -0.81 21.32 -2.04
CA GLU A 25 0.38 20.61 -2.53
C GLU A 25 0.27 20.20 -4.02
N GLY A 26 -0.82 20.58 -4.68
CA GLY A 26 -1.04 20.33 -6.10
C GLY A 26 -1.66 18.98 -6.44
N TYR A 27 -2.31 18.29 -5.47
CA TYR A 27 -3.07 17.07 -5.70
C TYR A 27 -4.52 17.38 -6.07
N GLU A 28 -5.10 16.59 -6.96
CA GLU A 28 -6.55 16.56 -7.21
C GLU A 28 -7.21 15.62 -6.21
N ILE A 29 -8.14 16.14 -5.40
CA ILE A 29 -8.81 15.36 -4.36
C ILE A 29 -10.23 15.05 -4.80
N ILE A 30 -10.55 13.76 -4.83
CA ILE A 30 -11.90 13.24 -5.04
C ILE A 30 -12.41 12.83 -3.66
N GLU A 31 -13.57 13.37 -3.26
CA GLU A 31 -14.11 13.19 -1.91
C GLU A 31 -15.28 12.22 -1.91
N ALA A 32 -15.29 11.34 -0.90
CA ALA A 32 -16.44 10.51 -0.57
C ALA A 32 -16.70 10.56 0.93
N ASP A 33 -17.96 10.66 1.32
CA ASP A 33 -18.40 10.70 2.73
C ASP A 33 -18.69 9.31 3.31
N CYS A 34 -18.55 8.26 2.53
CA CYS A 34 -18.72 6.87 2.96
C CYS A 34 -18.05 5.90 2.00
N GLY A 35 -17.83 4.65 2.47
CA GLY A 35 -17.18 3.60 1.69
C GLY A 35 -17.90 3.27 0.39
N ALA A 36 -19.24 3.26 0.36
CA ALA A 36 -20.02 2.96 -0.85
C ALA A 36 -19.73 3.96 -1.97
N LYS A 37 -19.81 5.27 -1.68
CA LYS A 37 -19.49 6.33 -2.65
C LYS A 37 -18.02 6.28 -3.08
N GLY A 38 -17.12 5.97 -2.15
CA GLY A 38 -15.71 5.79 -2.48
C GLY A 38 -15.47 4.66 -3.48
N LEU A 39 -16.16 3.55 -3.34
CA LEU A 39 -16.09 2.42 -4.30
C LEU A 39 -16.65 2.79 -5.67
N GLU A 40 -17.72 3.59 -5.74
CA GLU A 40 -18.28 4.10 -6.99
C GLU A 40 -17.33 5.05 -7.74
N GLN A 41 -16.51 5.82 -7.01
CA GLN A 41 -15.59 6.80 -7.57
C GLN A 41 -14.19 6.23 -7.85
N LEU A 42 -13.96 4.98 -7.49
CA LEU A 42 -12.67 4.32 -7.72
C LEU A 42 -12.52 3.93 -9.19
N ASP A 43 -11.53 4.49 -9.86
CA ASP A 43 -11.14 4.16 -11.22
C ASP A 43 -9.62 4.03 -11.38
N GLU A 44 -9.15 3.71 -12.58
CA GLU A 44 -7.73 3.53 -12.89
C GLU A 44 -6.89 4.83 -12.80
N SER A 45 -7.54 5.99 -12.72
CA SER A 45 -6.87 7.29 -12.61
C SER A 45 -6.49 7.67 -11.18
N ILE A 46 -7.00 6.93 -10.18
CA ILE A 46 -6.67 7.15 -8.78
C ILE A 46 -5.26 6.63 -8.49
N ASP A 47 -4.45 7.49 -7.90
CA ASP A 47 -3.04 7.19 -7.57
C ASP A 47 -2.84 6.83 -6.09
N LEU A 48 -3.77 7.21 -5.22
CA LEU A 48 -3.78 6.91 -3.77
C LEU A 48 -5.20 6.95 -3.23
N VAL A 49 -5.52 6.07 -2.30
CA VAL A 49 -6.73 6.15 -1.48
C VAL A 49 -6.35 6.49 -0.05
N ILE A 50 -6.99 7.52 0.53
CA ILE A 50 -6.96 7.81 1.96
C ILE A 50 -8.32 7.39 2.52
N LEU A 51 -8.34 6.54 3.54
CA LEU A 51 -9.54 5.82 3.96
C LEU A 51 -9.67 5.81 5.48
N ASP A 52 -10.74 6.40 6.00
CA ASP A 52 -11.05 6.22 7.42
C ASP A 52 -11.47 4.78 7.72
N VAL A 53 -10.96 4.26 8.84
CA VAL A 53 -11.32 2.92 9.32
C VAL A 53 -12.74 2.89 9.89
N MET A 54 -13.12 3.94 10.61
CA MET A 54 -14.35 3.98 11.41
C MET A 54 -15.43 4.84 10.75
N MET A 55 -16.10 4.27 9.76
CA MET A 55 -17.21 4.95 9.06
C MET A 55 -18.54 4.22 9.29
N PRO A 56 -19.66 4.94 9.30
CA PRO A 56 -20.99 4.33 9.35
C PRO A 56 -21.29 3.55 8.06
N GLY A 57 -22.02 2.45 8.18
CA GLY A 57 -22.36 1.58 7.07
C GLY A 57 -21.23 0.60 6.76
N ILE A 58 -20.56 0.78 5.63
CA ILE A 58 -19.41 -0.07 5.25
C ILE A 58 -18.15 0.50 5.89
N SER A 59 -17.52 -0.27 6.79
CA SER A 59 -16.27 0.15 7.43
C SER A 59 -15.13 0.32 6.41
N GLY A 60 -14.12 1.14 6.76
CA GLY A 60 -12.95 1.32 5.91
C GLY A 60 -12.20 0.02 5.64
N ILE A 61 -12.13 -0.89 6.61
CA ILE A 61 -11.52 -2.22 6.43
C ILE A 61 -12.25 -2.98 5.33
N LYS A 62 -13.58 -3.03 5.39
CA LYS A 62 -14.39 -3.70 4.37
C LYS A 62 -14.29 -3.01 3.02
N THR A 63 -14.28 -1.68 3.01
CA THR A 63 -14.05 -0.88 1.79
C THR A 63 -12.70 -1.21 1.15
N CYS A 64 -11.62 -1.36 1.94
CA CYS A 64 -10.31 -1.77 1.46
C CYS A 64 -10.33 -3.17 0.85
N GLU A 65 -10.99 -4.14 1.47
CA GLU A 65 -11.17 -5.49 0.90
C GLU A 65 -11.84 -5.44 -0.48
N GLU A 66 -12.89 -4.62 -0.65
CA GLU A 66 -13.56 -4.45 -1.94
C GLU A 66 -12.65 -3.76 -2.96
N ILE A 67 -11.92 -2.70 -2.58
CA ILE A 67 -10.90 -2.06 -3.42
C ILE A 67 -9.90 -3.10 -3.91
N ARG A 68 -9.41 -3.98 -3.04
CA ARG A 68 -8.40 -4.99 -3.39
C ARG A 68 -8.87 -6.07 -4.35
N LYS A 69 -10.18 -6.23 -4.55
CA LYS A 69 -10.70 -7.12 -5.60
C LYS A 69 -10.46 -6.57 -7.01
N VAL A 70 -10.39 -5.25 -7.14
CA VAL A 70 -10.35 -4.57 -8.45
C VAL A 70 -9.10 -3.70 -8.66
N SER A 71 -8.42 -3.26 -7.59
CA SER A 71 -7.29 -2.31 -7.67
C SER A 71 -6.17 -2.61 -6.66
N TYR A 72 -4.96 -2.26 -7.04
CA TYR A 72 -3.74 -2.29 -6.21
C TYR A 72 -3.23 -0.88 -5.89
N VAL A 73 -4.07 0.12 -6.09
CA VAL A 73 -3.79 1.49 -5.67
C VAL A 73 -3.40 1.51 -4.18
N PRO A 74 -2.36 2.25 -3.79
CA PRO A 74 -1.97 2.32 -2.37
C PRO A 74 -3.12 2.86 -1.52
N VAL A 75 -3.30 2.27 -0.34
CA VAL A 75 -4.33 2.67 0.64
C VAL A 75 -3.64 3.10 1.93
N LEU A 76 -3.88 4.35 2.32
CA LEU A 76 -3.47 4.94 3.59
C LEU A 76 -4.68 5.02 4.52
N PHE A 77 -4.65 4.26 5.61
CA PHE A 77 -5.72 4.33 6.60
C PHE A 77 -5.59 5.53 7.54
N LEU A 78 -6.71 6.19 7.82
CA LEU A 78 -6.86 7.08 8.96
C LEU A 78 -7.58 6.31 10.08
N THR A 79 -7.06 6.32 11.30
CA THR A 79 -7.65 5.55 12.40
C THR A 79 -7.64 6.32 13.71
N ALA A 80 -8.71 6.21 14.49
CA ALA A 80 -8.69 6.67 15.86
C ALA A 80 -7.75 5.76 16.69
N LYS A 81 -7.17 6.28 17.77
CA LYS A 81 -6.18 5.62 18.65
C LYS A 81 -6.78 4.44 19.45
N SER A 82 -7.59 3.61 18.84
CA SER A 82 -8.16 2.41 19.46
C SER A 82 -7.37 1.20 18.98
N SER A 83 -7.04 0.33 19.85
CA SER A 83 -6.39 -0.97 19.81
C SER A 83 -5.38 -1.27 18.66
N GLU A 84 -4.30 -1.96 19.00
CA GLU A 84 -3.38 -2.59 18.03
C GLU A 84 -4.13 -3.52 17.05
N THR A 85 -5.27 -4.06 17.49
CA THR A 85 -6.12 -4.95 16.70
C THR A 85 -6.67 -4.28 15.44
N ASP A 86 -7.11 -3.01 15.50
CA ASP A 86 -7.67 -2.32 14.33
C ASP A 86 -6.61 -2.00 13.28
N LYS A 87 -5.39 -1.70 13.73
CA LYS A 87 -4.23 -1.49 12.82
C LYS A 87 -3.87 -2.78 12.09
N VAL A 88 -3.81 -3.88 12.81
CA VAL A 88 -3.52 -5.20 12.25
C VAL A 88 -4.62 -5.61 11.27
N MET A 89 -5.88 -5.41 11.60
CA MET A 89 -7.00 -5.74 10.71
C MET A 89 -7.00 -4.89 9.42
N GLY A 90 -6.72 -3.60 9.50
CA GLY A 90 -6.61 -2.73 8.32
C GLY A 90 -5.49 -3.16 7.37
N LEU A 91 -4.32 -3.50 7.90
CA LEU A 91 -3.21 -4.02 7.12
C LEU A 91 -3.51 -5.42 6.55
N MET A 92 -4.21 -6.29 7.30
CA MET A 92 -4.67 -7.59 6.81
C MET A 92 -5.67 -7.46 5.65
N ALA A 93 -6.48 -6.41 5.63
CA ALA A 93 -7.37 -6.09 4.51
C ALA A 93 -6.61 -5.59 3.26
N GLY A 94 -5.29 -5.41 3.36
CA GLY A 94 -4.44 -5.00 2.24
C GLY A 94 -4.08 -3.52 2.22
N GLY A 95 -4.22 -2.79 3.34
CA GLY A 95 -3.70 -1.43 3.48
C GLY A 95 -2.18 -1.38 3.41
N ASP A 96 -1.62 -0.29 2.92
CA ASP A 96 -0.17 -0.13 2.74
C ASP A 96 0.47 0.65 3.89
N ASP A 97 -0.28 1.55 4.54
CA ASP A 97 0.17 2.32 5.71
C ASP A 97 -1.03 2.83 6.50
N TYR A 98 -0.79 3.43 7.68
CA TYR A 98 -1.84 4.01 8.52
C TYR A 98 -1.35 5.27 9.25
N ILE A 99 -2.28 6.17 9.57
CA ILE A 99 -2.08 7.35 10.41
C ILE A 99 -3.10 7.34 11.55
N ILE A 100 -2.64 7.68 12.76
CA ILE A 100 -3.49 7.77 13.94
C ILE A 100 -4.03 9.19 14.08
N LYS A 101 -5.35 9.33 14.20
CA LYS A 101 -6.02 10.61 14.55
C LYS A 101 -5.83 10.92 16.06
N PRO A 102 -5.51 12.16 16.45
CA PRO A 102 -5.20 13.31 15.59
C PRO A 102 -3.77 13.25 15.03
N PHE A 103 -3.61 13.65 13.79
CA PHE A 103 -2.33 13.66 13.08
C PHE A 103 -1.88 15.08 12.72
N SER A 104 -0.58 15.26 12.55
CA SER A 104 -0.03 16.51 12.03
C SER A 104 -0.08 16.53 10.49
N TYR A 105 -0.14 17.75 9.94
CA TYR A 105 -0.01 17.93 8.48
C TYR A 105 1.27 17.32 7.92
N ALA A 106 2.39 17.54 8.62
CA ALA A 106 3.68 17.02 8.17
C ALA A 106 3.71 15.48 8.10
N GLU A 107 3.05 14.80 9.04
CA GLU A 107 2.93 13.33 9.04
C GLU A 107 2.08 12.86 7.87
N LEU A 108 0.87 13.44 7.68
CA LEU A 108 0.00 13.10 6.55
C LEU A 108 0.72 13.28 5.23
N LEU A 109 1.30 14.46 5.00
CA LEU A 109 1.98 14.80 3.76
C LEU A 109 3.20 13.89 3.52
N GLY A 110 3.98 13.60 4.56
CA GLY A 110 5.14 12.72 4.48
C GLY A 110 4.75 11.32 3.99
N ARG A 111 3.68 10.73 4.56
CA ARG A 111 3.19 9.40 4.17
C ARG A 111 2.57 9.38 2.78
N VAL A 112 1.75 10.39 2.46
CA VAL A 112 1.19 10.57 1.11
C VAL A 112 2.29 10.63 0.06
N LYS A 113 3.29 11.51 0.25
CA LYS A 113 4.45 11.62 -0.66
C LYS A 113 5.24 10.31 -0.78
N ALA A 114 5.41 9.60 0.33
CA ALA A 114 6.11 8.32 0.34
C ALA A 114 5.35 7.25 -0.46
N LEU A 115 4.05 7.10 -0.25
CA LEU A 115 3.21 6.14 -0.96
C LEU A 115 3.12 6.47 -2.45
N LEU A 116 2.85 7.72 -2.82
CA LEU A 116 2.78 8.18 -4.21
C LEU A 116 4.11 8.00 -4.95
N ARG A 117 5.24 8.40 -4.33
CA ARG A 117 6.56 8.17 -4.92
C ARG A 117 6.79 6.69 -5.22
N ARG A 118 6.37 5.84 -4.30
CA ARG A 118 6.46 4.39 -4.46
C ARG A 118 5.58 3.93 -5.62
N TYR A 119 4.33 4.36 -5.66
CA TYR A 119 3.37 3.96 -6.67
C TYR A 119 3.77 4.44 -8.07
N HIS A 120 4.15 5.72 -8.25
CA HIS A 120 4.54 6.28 -9.55
C HIS A 120 5.88 5.76 -10.08
N VAL A 121 6.88 5.62 -9.21
CA VAL A 121 8.17 5.05 -9.62
C VAL A 121 8.00 3.58 -10.03
N TYR A 122 7.04 2.90 -9.43
CA TYR A 122 6.90 1.47 -9.57
C TYR A 122 5.77 1.03 -10.50
N SER A 123 4.78 1.86 -10.81
CA SER A 123 3.73 1.57 -11.80
C SER A 123 4.11 1.92 -13.25
N GLY A 124 5.33 2.39 -13.49
CA GLY A 124 5.79 2.72 -14.85
C GLY A 124 5.12 3.95 -15.47
N LYS A 125 4.40 4.77 -14.71
CA LYS A 125 3.75 6.00 -15.19
C LYS A 125 4.73 7.16 -15.45
N LYS A 126 6.03 7.02 -15.14
CA LYS A 126 7.08 7.95 -15.59
C LYS A 126 7.90 7.31 -16.70
N THR A 127 7.81 7.90 -17.87
CA THR A 127 8.75 7.70 -18.97
C THR A 127 10.16 8.05 -18.50
N VAL A 128 10.94 7.04 -18.16
CA VAL A 128 12.39 7.14 -18.18
C VAL A 128 12.80 6.72 -19.58
N GLU A 129 13.54 7.59 -20.28
CA GLU A 129 14.11 7.33 -21.59
C GLU A 129 14.69 5.92 -21.63
N GLU A 130 14.35 5.21 -22.69
CA GLU A 130 14.83 3.88 -23.02
C GLU A 130 16.35 3.89 -23.21
N THR A 131 17.10 3.74 -22.15
CA THR A 131 18.41 3.12 -22.26
C THR A 131 18.19 1.62 -22.06
N ALA A 132 18.57 0.87 -23.08
CA ALA A 132 18.49 -0.59 -23.16
C ALA A 132 19.08 -1.25 -21.90
N ALA A 133 18.29 -1.38 -20.85
CA ALA A 133 18.61 -2.18 -19.69
C ALA A 133 18.04 -3.59 -19.93
N GLU A 134 18.91 -4.56 -19.97
CA GLU A 134 18.56 -5.99 -19.95
C GLU A 134 17.46 -6.21 -18.91
N GLN A 135 16.35 -6.78 -19.34
CA GLN A 135 15.21 -7.09 -18.46
C GLN A 135 15.70 -7.98 -17.33
N THR A 136 15.90 -7.40 -16.15
CA THR A 136 16.39 -8.16 -15.00
C THR A 136 15.25 -9.02 -14.46
N ILE A 137 15.28 -10.29 -14.86
CA ILE A 137 14.37 -11.31 -14.33
C ILE A 137 15.09 -12.03 -13.20
N ILE A 138 14.50 -12.00 -12.00
CA ILE A 138 14.97 -12.79 -10.86
C ILE A 138 14.03 -13.98 -10.72
N GLN A 139 14.60 -15.18 -10.68
CA GLN A 139 13.86 -16.41 -10.47
C GLN A 139 14.47 -17.22 -9.33
N VAL A 140 13.62 -17.61 -8.37
CA VAL A 140 13.97 -18.50 -7.28
C VAL A 140 12.87 -19.55 -7.16
N GLY A 141 13.22 -20.80 -7.42
CA GLY A 141 12.23 -21.89 -7.49
C GLY A 141 11.18 -21.65 -8.56
N ASP A 142 9.93 -21.68 -8.16
CA ASP A 142 8.76 -21.47 -9.01
C ASP A 142 8.27 -20.00 -9.07
N ILE A 143 8.93 -19.10 -8.33
CA ILE A 143 8.63 -17.68 -8.31
C ILE A 143 9.55 -16.91 -9.26
N LYS A 144 8.97 -16.04 -10.07
CA LYS A 144 9.66 -15.16 -10.99
C LYS A 144 9.22 -13.70 -10.79
N ILE A 145 10.19 -12.80 -10.74
CA ILE A 145 9.96 -11.34 -10.70
C ILE A 145 10.61 -10.72 -11.94
N ASN A 146 9.89 -9.84 -12.60
CA ASN A 146 10.47 -8.90 -13.57
C ASN A 146 10.52 -7.53 -12.90
N GLU A 147 11.72 -7.00 -12.68
CA GLU A 147 11.90 -5.72 -11.96
C GLU A 147 11.43 -4.52 -12.78
N LEU A 148 11.52 -4.60 -14.09
CA LEU A 148 11.10 -3.51 -14.97
C LEU A 148 9.57 -3.38 -15.03
N MET A 149 8.88 -4.52 -15.24
CA MET A 149 7.42 -4.57 -15.33
C MET A 149 6.74 -4.74 -13.96
N LYS A 150 7.52 -4.96 -12.89
CA LYS A 150 7.05 -5.27 -11.53
C LYS A 150 6.02 -6.38 -11.45
N GLY A 151 6.08 -7.26 -12.43
CA GLY A 151 5.27 -8.44 -12.44
C GLY A 151 5.86 -9.53 -11.56
N VAL A 152 4.98 -10.31 -10.93
CA VAL A 152 5.32 -11.50 -10.16
C VAL A 152 4.55 -12.68 -10.73
N TRP A 153 5.24 -13.80 -10.92
CA TRP A 153 4.65 -15.04 -11.42
C TRP A 153 5.04 -16.20 -10.51
N LYS A 154 4.10 -17.13 -10.34
CA LYS A 154 4.32 -18.43 -9.72
C LYS A 154 3.93 -19.52 -10.72
N ASN A 155 4.81 -20.47 -10.98
CA ASN A 155 4.60 -21.50 -11.99
C ASN A 155 4.14 -20.92 -13.36
N ASN A 156 4.77 -19.81 -13.78
CA ASN A 156 4.44 -19.02 -14.98
C ASN A 156 3.01 -18.43 -15.01
N ARG A 157 2.27 -18.44 -13.90
CA ARG A 157 0.97 -17.76 -13.77
C ARG A 157 1.16 -16.44 -13.02
N PRO A 158 0.64 -15.32 -13.52
CA PRO A 158 0.77 -14.04 -12.83
C PRO A 158 0.05 -14.10 -11.48
N ILE A 159 0.71 -13.62 -10.43
CA ILE A 159 0.12 -13.42 -9.11
C ILE A 159 0.08 -11.94 -8.78
N ARG A 160 -1.00 -11.54 -8.14
CA ARG A 160 -1.22 -10.15 -7.75
C ARG A 160 -0.72 -9.93 -6.34
N VAL A 161 0.20 -8.99 -6.19
CA VAL A 161 0.79 -8.60 -4.90
C VAL A 161 0.63 -7.09 -4.69
N THR A 162 0.48 -6.66 -3.45
CA THR A 162 0.56 -5.22 -3.11
C THR A 162 2.00 -4.74 -3.26
N GLU A 163 2.20 -3.43 -3.24
CA GLU A 163 3.54 -2.87 -3.39
C GLU A 163 4.48 -3.29 -2.26
N ILE A 164 4.00 -3.33 -1.03
CA ILE A 164 4.80 -3.77 0.12
C ILE A 164 5.15 -5.26 -0.01
N GLU A 165 4.19 -6.10 -0.38
CA GLU A 165 4.44 -7.52 -0.63
C GLU A 165 5.48 -7.73 -1.75
N TYR A 166 5.36 -6.96 -2.84
CA TYR A 166 6.36 -6.98 -3.92
C TYR A 166 7.76 -6.64 -3.43
N LYS A 167 7.91 -5.59 -2.61
CA LYS A 167 9.21 -5.17 -2.08
C LYS A 167 9.80 -6.18 -1.12
N ILE A 168 8.98 -6.74 -0.24
CA ILE A 168 9.43 -7.82 0.65
C ILE A 168 9.92 -8.99 -0.18
N LEU A 169 9.14 -9.43 -1.16
CA LEU A 169 9.50 -10.54 -2.03
C LEU A 169 10.78 -10.25 -2.82
N LEU A 170 10.89 -9.06 -3.41
CA LEU A 170 12.08 -8.64 -4.14
C LEU A 170 13.34 -8.62 -3.26
N LEU A 171 13.22 -8.09 -2.02
CA LEU A 171 14.31 -8.08 -1.05
C LEU A 171 14.81 -9.51 -0.77
N LEU A 172 13.88 -10.43 -0.53
CA LEU A 172 14.21 -11.81 -0.22
C LEU A 172 14.81 -12.55 -1.44
N MET A 173 14.23 -12.36 -2.62
CA MET A 173 14.69 -13.01 -3.85
C MET A 173 16.05 -12.48 -4.35
N LYS A 174 16.40 -11.23 -4.03
CA LYS A 174 17.75 -10.68 -4.30
C LYS A 174 18.83 -11.26 -3.40
N HIS A 175 18.44 -11.91 -2.29
CA HIS A 175 19.37 -12.44 -1.31
C HIS A 175 18.99 -13.87 -0.91
N PRO A 176 19.01 -14.84 -1.84
CA PRO A 176 18.61 -16.21 -1.54
C PRO A 176 19.50 -16.80 -0.46
N GLY A 177 18.89 -17.49 0.50
CA GLY A 177 19.58 -18.10 1.64
C GLY A 177 19.93 -17.15 2.79
N LYS A 178 19.71 -15.83 2.63
CA LYS A 178 19.93 -14.88 3.71
C LYS A 178 18.69 -14.78 4.62
N VAL A 179 18.90 -14.89 5.92
CA VAL A 179 17.87 -14.63 6.93
C VAL A 179 17.85 -13.14 7.26
N PHE A 180 16.66 -12.55 7.21
CA PHE A 180 16.45 -11.15 7.57
C PHE A 180 15.66 -11.07 8.88
N SER A 181 16.13 -10.24 9.82
CA SER A 181 15.31 -9.88 10.98
C SER A 181 14.14 -8.98 10.58
N ALA A 182 13.08 -8.93 11.40
CA ALA A 182 11.96 -8.02 11.17
C ALA A 182 12.42 -6.56 11.01
N GLN A 183 13.37 -6.12 11.84
CA GLN A 183 13.98 -4.80 11.73
C GLN A 183 14.63 -4.59 10.35
N GLN A 184 15.42 -5.52 9.89
CA GLN A 184 16.09 -5.43 8.58
C GLN A 184 15.08 -5.38 7.42
N VAL A 185 14.01 -6.17 7.49
CA VAL A 185 12.92 -6.11 6.49
C VAL A 185 12.28 -4.73 6.50
N TYR A 186 11.91 -4.22 7.69
CA TYR A 186 11.27 -2.92 7.81
C TYR A 186 12.13 -1.79 7.24
N GLU A 187 13.36 -1.65 7.72
CA GLU A 187 14.28 -0.59 7.29
C GLU A 187 14.59 -0.64 5.79
N ASN A 188 14.68 -1.85 5.20
CA ASN A 188 14.91 -1.99 3.77
C ASN A 188 13.68 -1.70 2.91
N VAL A 189 12.47 -2.01 3.39
CA VAL A 189 11.23 -1.89 2.62
C VAL A 189 10.57 -0.53 2.81
N TRP A 190 10.48 -0.05 4.06
CA TRP A 190 9.85 1.24 4.39
C TRP A 190 10.83 2.40 4.31
N LYS A 191 12.15 2.15 4.44
CA LYS A 191 13.20 3.18 4.48
C LYS A 191 13.04 4.14 5.66
N GLU A 192 12.51 3.64 6.76
CA GLU A 192 12.27 4.35 8.01
C GLU A 192 12.92 3.59 9.17
N PRO A 193 13.26 4.26 10.29
CA PRO A 193 13.75 3.59 11.49
C PRO A 193 12.69 2.60 12.03
N TYR A 194 13.16 1.42 12.42
CA TYR A 194 12.30 0.41 13.01
C TYR A 194 11.84 0.82 14.41
N LEU A 195 10.53 0.77 14.64
CA LEU A 195 9.89 0.92 15.95
C LEU A 195 9.27 -0.42 16.37
N TYR A 196 9.15 -0.66 17.67
CA TYR A 196 8.59 -1.93 18.18
C TYR A 196 7.19 -2.23 17.61
N ALA A 197 6.37 -1.21 17.42
CA ALA A 197 5.04 -1.34 16.78
C ALA A 197 5.10 -1.74 15.30
N SER A 198 6.27 -1.64 14.63
CA SER A 198 6.42 -2.01 13.23
C SER A 198 6.42 -3.53 12.99
N ASN A 199 6.62 -4.32 14.05
CA ASN A 199 6.68 -5.78 13.93
C ASN A 199 5.35 -6.39 13.44
N SER A 200 4.23 -5.94 13.99
CA SER A 200 2.88 -6.40 13.57
C SER A 200 2.61 -6.09 12.11
N THR A 201 3.00 -4.91 11.63
CA THR A 201 2.88 -4.49 10.24
C THR A 201 3.61 -5.44 9.28
N ILE A 202 4.88 -5.76 9.60
CA ILE A 202 5.69 -6.68 8.79
C ILE A 202 5.07 -8.06 8.73
N MET A 203 4.68 -8.60 9.89
CA MET A 203 4.15 -9.97 9.99
C MET A 203 2.87 -10.14 9.17
N VAL A 204 2.03 -9.12 9.11
CA VAL A 204 0.81 -9.14 8.29
C VAL A 204 1.15 -9.22 6.79
N HIS A 205 2.05 -8.38 6.29
CA HIS A 205 2.44 -8.42 4.89
C HIS A 205 3.14 -9.72 4.52
N ILE A 206 4.00 -10.25 5.40
CA ILE A 206 4.65 -11.56 5.19
C ILE A 206 3.60 -12.66 5.15
N ARG A 207 2.63 -12.68 6.07
CA ARG A 207 1.54 -13.67 6.07
C ARG A 207 0.73 -13.61 4.77
N ASN A 208 0.32 -12.42 4.35
CA ASN A 208 -0.45 -12.23 3.12
C ASN A 208 0.36 -12.67 1.88
N LEU A 209 1.64 -12.35 1.85
CA LEU A 209 2.54 -12.80 0.79
C LEU A 209 2.66 -14.32 0.77
N ARG A 210 2.88 -14.96 1.93
CA ARG A 210 2.98 -16.43 2.06
C ARG A 210 1.75 -17.14 1.51
N ILE A 211 0.54 -16.67 1.82
CA ILE A 211 -0.71 -17.22 1.30
C ILE A 211 -0.73 -17.20 -0.25
N LYS A 212 -0.11 -16.21 -0.87
CA LYS A 212 -0.07 -16.06 -2.34
C LYS A 212 1.01 -16.90 -3.00
N ILE A 213 2.16 -17.08 -2.33
CA ILE A 213 3.34 -17.74 -2.92
C ILE A 213 3.59 -19.16 -2.42
N GLU A 214 3.10 -19.55 -1.24
CA GLU A 214 3.25 -20.91 -0.72
C GLU A 214 2.10 -21.82 -1.18
N ASN A 215 2.39 -23.11 -1.36
CA ASN A 215 1.36 -24.08 -1.76
C ASN A 215 0.50 -24.50 -0.55
N VAL A 216 1.12 -24.52 0.65
CA VAL A 216 0.50 -24.77 1.94
C VAL A 216 1.20 -23.84 2.92
N PRO A 217 0.68 -22.64 3.19
CA PRO A 217 1.30 -21.77 4.19
C PRO A 217 1.16 -22.43 5.56
N GLU A 218 2.30 -22.78 6.17
CA GLU A 218 2.31 -23.20 7.57
C GLU A 218 1.84 -22.05 8.45
N SER A 219 0.95 -22.37 9.40
CA SER A 219 0.33 -21.42 10.33
C SER A 219 1.32 -20.78 11.31
#